data_90b5ca29f67ffa2e76fea7eb013869f5
#
_entry.id   90b5ca29f67ffa2e76fea7eb013869f5
#
_cell.length_a   1.000
_cell.length_b   1.000
_cell.length_c   1.000
_cell.angle_alpha   90.00
_cell.angle_beta   90.00
_cell.angle_gamma   90.00
#
_symmetry.space_group_name_H-M   'P 1'
#
loop_
_entity.id
_entity.type
_entity.pdbx_description
1 polymer ?
#
loop_
_entity_poly.entity_id
_entity_poly.type
_entity_poly.pdbx_seq_one_letter_code
_entity_poly.pdbx_strand_id
1 'polypeptide(L)'
;GESVTSIGYSAFRNCTSLTSITCEAVTPPTIGGTYTFDGVSKSIPVYVPCECVEAYKAASGWSDFTNIQVPLAEYSIEVYVNDTIMGTAKVNYNNFCEGNQISASPNIGYHFVQWSDGNTDTIRTLELTQDTILTAEFAQSFSGQCGDSLYWELVDTTLHITGKGEMYDYKSDSAPWKLLVSSIKVLTIAEDVTKLNQSFTGCSVLESIVWNAKHAADAYSEGQYVYPIFYDIRSQIKSFTLGENVEYIPSHLCSGME
;
A
#
# COMPACT_ATOMS: atom_id res chain seq x y z
N GLY A 1 13.92 -36.60 -8.72
CA GLY A 1 14.26 -36.74 -7.31
C GLY A 1 15.48 -35.89 -6.97
N GLU A 2 15.65 -35.60 -5.69
CA GLU A 2 16.68 -34.68 -5.14
C GLU A 2 18.14 -35.14 -5.43
N SER A 3 18.33 -36.45 -5.59
CA SER A 3 19.69 -37.05 -5.74
C SER A 3 20.16 -37.21 -7.20
N VAL A 4 19.38 -36.68 -8.17
CA VAL A 4 19.76 -36.78 -9.59
C VAL A 4 20.90 -35.81 -9.87
N THR A 5 22.03 -36.32 -10.35
CA THR A 5 23.22 -35.51 -10.69
C THR A 5 23.49 -35.44 -12.19
N SER A 6 22.91 -36.32 -12.98
CA SER A 6 23.09 -36.35 -14.43
C SER A 6 21.92 -37.00 -15.14
N ILE A 7 21.65 -36.54 -16.36
CA ILE A 7 20.65 -37.09 -17.28
C ILE A 7 21.41 -37.59 -18.52
N GLY A 8 21.30 -38.88 -18.79
CA GLY A 8 22.04 -39.54 -19.83
C GLY A 8 21.71 -39.07 -21.26
N TYR A 9 22.60 -39.33 -22.19
CA TYR A 9 22.44 -39.06 -23.61
C TYR A 9 21.11 -39.62 -24.15
N SER A 10 20.33 -38.80 -24.86
CA SER A 10 19.03 -39.15 -25.46
C SER A 10 17.96 -39.66 -24.48
N ALA A 11 18.09 -39.41 -23.15
CA ALA A 11 17.17 -39.97 -22.15
C ALA A 11 15.68 -39.56 -22.36
N PHE A 12 15.43 -38.39 -22.88
CA PHE A 12 14.09 -37.85 -23.17
C PHE A 12 13.89 -37.56 -24.67
N ARG A 13 14.74 -38.15 -25.54
CA ARG A 13 14.66 -37.91 -26.98
C ARG A 13 13.30 -38.32 -27.52
N ASN A 14 12.67 -37.44 -28.32
CA ASN A 14 11.35 -37.64 -28.95
C ASN A 14 10.20 -37.85 -27.94
N CYS A 15 10.34 -37.42 -26.67
CA CYS A 15 9.23 -37.38 -25.74
C CYS A 15 8.28 -36.22 -26.07
N THR A 16 7.63 -36.26 -27.25
CA THR A 16 6.83 -35.16 -27.82
C THR A 16 5.55 -34.86 -27.05
N SER A 17 5.07 -35.81 -26.24
CA SER A 17 3.87 -35.67 -25.41
C SER A 17 4.17 -35.17 -24.00
N LEU A 18 5.44 -34.82 -23.69
CA LEU A 18 5.82 -34.30 -22.37
C LEU A 18 5.24 -32.92 -22.18
N THR A 19 4.46 -32.74 -21.11
CA THR A 19 3.78 -31.45 -20.81
C THR A 19 4.45 -30.64 -19.68
N SER A 20 5.32 -31.30 -18.90
CA SER A 20 6.11 -30.63 -17.84
C SER A 20 7.31 -31.49 -17.45
N ILE A 21 8.28 -30.88 -16.81
CA ILE A 21 9.41 -31.55 -16.15
C ILE A 21 9.46 -31.05 -14.70
N THR A 22 9.58 -31.99 -13.75
CA THR A 22 9.88 -31.65 -12.36
C THR A 22 11.24 -32.21 -11.98
N CYS A 23 12.17 -31.35 -11.59
CA CYS A 23 13.48 -31.73 -11.10
C CYS A 23 13.71 -31.17 -9.70
N GLU A 24 13.82 -32.05 -8.71
CA GLU A 24 13.96 -31.69 -7.29
C GLU A 24 15.43 -31.51 -6.85
N ALA A 25 16.38 -31.70 -7.78
CA ALA A 25 17.79 -31.50 -7.48
C ALA A 25 18.14 -30.03 -7.27
N VAL A 26 18.76 -29.70 -6.15
CA VAL A 26 19.18 -28.33 -5.81
C VAL A 26 20.27 -27.83 -6.76
N THR A 27 21.16 -28.75 -7.24
CA THR A 27 22.12 -28.43 -8.28
C THR A 27 21.63 -28.99 -9.61
N PRO A 28 21.55 -28.19 -10.69
CA PRO A 28 21.08 -28.66 -11.98
C PRO A 28 21.87 -29.90 -12.44
N PRO A 29 21.20 -31.03 -12.71
CA PRO A 29 21.86 -32.24 -13.24
C PRO A 29 22.57 -31.95 -14.56
N THR A 30 23.73 -32.51 -14.75
CA THR A 30 24.45 -32.41 -16.02
C THR A 30 23.68 -33.13 -17.13
N ILE A 31 23.56 -32.47 -18.30
CA ILE A 31 22.92 -33.04 -19.48
C ILE A 31 23.89 -33.77 -20.35
N GLY A 32 23.63 -35.03 -20.64
CA GLY A 32 24.53 -35.95 -21.34
C GLY A 32 24.77 -35.69 -22.82
N GLY A 33 24.20 -34.57 -23.35
CA GLY A 33 24.42 -34.12 -24.72
C GLY A 33 23.17 -33.47 -25.35
N THR A 34 23.35 -32.90 -26.53
CA THR A 34 22.32 -32.11 -27.26
C THR A 34 21.05 -32.90 -27.59
N TYR A 35 21.12 -34.24 -27.69
CA TYR A 35 19.95 -35.05 -27.98
C TYR A 35 19.16 -35.48 -26.76
N THR A 36 19.54 -35.10 -25.55
CA THR A 36 18.86 -35.54 -24.33
C THR A 36 17.41 -35.11 -24.31
N PHE A 37 17.11 -33.88 -24.73
CA PHE A 37 15.75 -33.32 -24.84
C PHE A 37 15.38 -33.00 -26.30
N ASP A 38 15.99 -33.68 -27.28
CA ASP A 38 15.64 -33.49 -28.69
C ASP A 38 14.19 -33.98 -28.94
N GLY A 39 13.39 -33.12 -29.63
CA GLY A 39 11.96 -33.36 -29.82
C GLY A 39 11.04 -32.99 -28.66
N VAL A 40 11.60 -32.60 -27.49
CA VAL A 40 10.82 -32.04 -26.36
C VAL A 40 10.58 -30.56 -26.59
N SER A 41 9.33 -30.11 -26.44
CA SER A 41 9.01 -28.67 -26.52
C SER A 41 9.74 -27.89 -25.41
N LYS A 42 10.45 -26.83 -25.80
CA LYS A 42 11.21 -25.98 -24.86
C LYS A 42 10.34 -24.94 -24.12
N SER A 43 9.05 -24.85 -24.45
CA SER A 43 8.09 -23.97 -23.77
C SER A 43 7.32 -24.64 -22.64
N ILE A 44 7.47 -25.95 -22.44
CA ILE A 44 6.83 -26.61 -21.29
C ILE A 44 7.42 -26.11 -19.97
N PRO A 45 6.64 -26.06 -18.88
CA PRO A 45 7.14 -25.70 -17.58
C PRO A 45 8.18 -26.72 -17.08
N VAL A 46 9.27 -26.19 -16.54
CA VAL A 46 10.28 -26.95 -15.81
C VAL A 46 10.24 -26.47 -14.35
N TYR A 47 9.70 -27.31 -13.49
CA TYR A 47 9.59 -27.02 -12.06
C TYR A 47 10.87 -27.45 -11.34
N VAL A 48 11.47 -26.51 -10.62
CA VAL A 48 12.75 -26.69 -9.89
C VAL A 48 12.62 -26.21 -8.45
N PRO A 49 13.50 -26.63 -7.53
CA PRO A 49 13.45 -26.19 -6.15
C PRO A 49 13.54 -24.67 -6.01
N CYS A 50 13.01 -24.17 -4.90
CA CYS A 50 13.14 -22.78 -4.51
C CYS A 50 14.60 -22.32 -4.54
N GLU A 51 14.84 -21.08 -4.93
CA GLU A 51 16.18 -20.47 -5.06
C GLU A 51 17.06 -21.07 -6.16
N CYS A 52 16.61 -22.12 -6.87
CA CYS A 52 17.42 -22.79 -7.90
C CYS A 52 17.11 -22.32 -9.34
N VAL A 53 16.08 -21.53 -9.56
CA VAL A 53 15.60 -21.12 -10.90
C VAL A 53 16.72 -20.50 -11.74
N GLU A 54 17.50 -19.58 -11.19
CA GLU A 54 18.56 -18.89 -11.92
C GLU A 54 19.74 -19.83 -12.22
N ALA A 55 20.03 -20.78 -11.32
CA ALA A 55 21.04 -21.81 -11.56
C ALA A 55 20.65 -22.72 -12.73
N TYR A 56 19.38 -23.14 -12.83
CA TYR A 56 18.89 -23.93 -13.94
C TYR A 56 18.84 -23.15 -15.25
N LYS A 57 18.43 -21.89 -15.24
CA LYS A 57 18.47 -21.00 -16.41
C LYS A 57 19.89 -20.81 -16.97
N ALA A 58 20.89 -20.85 -16.10
CA ALA A 58 22.29 -20.72 -16.50
C ALA A 58 22.95 -22.07 -16.90
N ALA A 59 22.35 -23.20 -16.53
CA ALA A 59 22.92 -24.52 -16.76
C ALA A 59 22.77 -24.98 -18.21
N SER A 60 23.85 -25.53 -18.79
CA SER A 60 23.88 -26.01 -20.16
C SER A 60 22.82 -27.12 -20.39
N GLY A 61 22.03 -26.99 -21.44
CA GLY A 61 20.95 -27.91 -21.81
C GLY A 61 19.63 -27.65 -21.06
N TRP A 62 19.68 -27.06 -19.87
CA TRP A 62 18.51 -26.54 -19.18
C TRP A 62 18.13 -25.14 -19.67
N SER A 63 19.12 -24.31 -19.99
CA SER A 63 18.94 -22.96 -20.55
C SER A 63 18.17 -22.90 -21.87
N ASP A 64 17.98 -24.05 -22.54
CA ASP A 64 17.14 -24.15 -23.73
C ASP A 64 15.64 -24.00 -23.40
N PHE A 65 15.22 -24.33 -22.16
CA PHE A 65 13.85 -24.18 -21.73
C PHE A 65 13.51 -22.73 -21.38
N THR A 66 12.43 -22.21 -21.95
CA THR A 66 12.02 -20.82 -21.77
C THR A 66 11.13 -20.59 -20.55
N ASN A 67 10.67 -21.68 -19.90
CA ASN A 67 9.71 -21.62 -18.80
C ASN A 67 10.22 -22.43 -17.58
N ILE A 68 11.36 -22.03 -17.02
CA ILE A 68 11.89 -22.60 -15.78
C ILE A 68 11.34 -21.80 -14.61
N GLN A 69 10.67 -22.46 -13.67
CA GLN A 69 9.95 -21.83 -12.56
C GLN A 69 9.87 -22.72 -11.32
N VAL A 70 9.47 -22.16 -10.21
CA VAL A 70 9.17 -22.91 -8.98
C VAL A 70 7.82 -23.62 -9.12
N PRO A 71 7.57 -24.72 -8.36
CA PRO A 71 6.26 -25.36 -8.32
C PRO A 71 5.18 -24.37 -7.93
N LEU A 72 4.01 -24.50 -8.52
CA LEU A 72 2.82 -23.75 -8.12
C LEU A 72 2.38 -24.18 -6.71
N ALA A 73 1.68 -23.30 -6.02
CA ALA A 73 0.99 -23.67 -4.79
C ALA A 73 -0.05 -24.77 -5.07
N GLU A 74 -0.30 -25.65 -4.10
CA GLU A 74 -1.29 -26.73 -4.22
C GLU A 74 -2.71 -26.16 -4.33
N TYR A 75 -2.96 -25.07 -3.62
CA TYR A 75 -4.26 -24.38 -3.59
C TYR A 75 -4.11 -22.94 -4.07
N SER A 76 -5.17 -22.44 -4.69
CA SER A 76 -5.23 -21.06 -5.18
C SER A 76 -5.85 -20.13 -4.13
N ILE A 77 -5.47 -18.85 -4.22
CA ILE A 77 -6.12 -17.78 -3.47
C ILE A 77 -6.54 -16.65 -4.40
N GLU A 78 -7.78 -16.21 -4.25
CA GLU A 78 -8.31 -15.02 -4.92
C GLU A 78 -8.72 -13.99 -3.86
N VAL A 79 -8.50 -12.72 -4.15
CA VAL A 79 -8.91 -11.63 -3.25
C VAL A 79 -9.77 -10.60 -3.97
N TYR A 80 -10.78 -10.14 -3.26
CA TYR A 80 -11.72 -9.13 -3.69
C TYR A 80 -11.76 -7.99 -2.67
N VAL A 81 -12.48 -6.93 -3.00
CA VAL A 81 -12.77 -5.80 -2.10
C VAL A 81 -14.27 -5.59 -2.01
N ASN A 82 -14.76 -5.12 -0.87
CA ASN A 82 -16.17 -4.76 -0.71
C ASN A 82 -16.58 -3.58 -1.60
N ASP A 83 -15.66 -2.63 -1.83
CA ASP A 83 -15.83 -1.49 -2.74
C ASP A 83 -14.48 -1.02 -3.27
N THR A 84 -14.34 -0.95 -4.60
CA THR A 84 -13.10 -0.53 -5.28
C THR A 84 -12.76 0.96 -5.08
N ILE A 85 -13.74 1.78 -4.65
CA ILE A 85 -13.52 3.18 -4.29
C ILE A 85 -12.79 3.26 -2.94
N MET A 86 -13.04 2.31 -2.03
CA MET A 86 -12.53 2.34 -0.66
C MET A 86 -11.11 1.82 -0.53
N GLY A 87 -10.68 0.93 -1.43
CA GLY A 87 -9.35 0.34 -1.35
C GLY A 87 -9.08 -0.71 -2.41
N THR A 88 -7.91 -1.32 -2.31
CA THR A 88 -7.47 -2.40 -3.18
C THR A 88 -6.98 -3.59 -2.37
N ALA A 89 -7.13 -4.77 -2.93
CA ALA A 89 -6.54 -6.00 -2.40
C ALA A 89 -5.78 -6.73 -3.50
N LYS A 90 -4.71 -7.42 -3.15
CA LYS A 90 -3.94 -8.21 -4.11
C LYS A 90 -3.33 -9.45 -3.46
N VAL A 91 -3.12 -10.46 -4.29
CA VAL A 91 -2.24 -11.59 -3.98
C VAL A 91 -0.81 -11.14 -4.30
N ASN A 92 0.05 -11.09 -3.30
CA ASN A 92 1.45 -10.73 -3.47
C ASN A 92 2.22 -11.88 -4.09
N TYR A 93 2.01 -13.09 -3.55
CA TYR A 93 2.49 -14.35 -4.12
C TYR A 93 1.61 -15.53 -3.66
N ASN A 94 1.54 -16.53 -4.53
CA ASN A 94 0.89 -17.83 -4.31
C ASN A 94 1.75 -18.89 -4.99
N ASN A 95 2.77 -19.38 -4.30
CA ASN A 95 3.68 -20.37 -4.80
C ASN A 95 4.23 -21.25 -3.67
N PHE A 96 4.81 -22.37 -4.03
CA PHE A 96 5.30 -23.35 -3.07
C PHE A 96 6.45 -22.80 -2.18
N CYS A 97 7.22 -21.84 -2.68
CA CYS A 97 8.44 -21.37 -2.02
C CYS A 97 8.19 -20.26 -1.01
N GLU A 98 7.39 -19.29 -1.42
CA GLU A 98 7.12 -18.08 -0.62
C GLU A 98 5.80 -18.22 0.15
N GLY A 99 5.03 -19.28 -0.19
CA GLY A 99 3.71 -19.51 0.40
C GLY A 99 2.64 -18.67 -0.26
N ASN A 100 1.70 -18.21 0.55
CA ASN A 100 0.53 -17.47 0.07
C ASN A 100 0.42 -16.18 0.86
N GLN A 101 0.73 -15.06 0.23
CA GLN A 101 0.62 -13.76 0.90
C GLN A 101 -0.35 -12.85 0.15
N ILE A 102 -1.21 -12.22 0.92
CA ILE A 102 -2.16 -11.22 0.45
C ILE A 102 -1.93 -9.89 1.15
N SER A 103 -2.37 -8.81 0.52
CA SER A 103 -2.35 -7.48 1.12
C SER A 103 -3.59 -6.68 0.73
N ALA A 104 -4.00 -5.81 1.67
CA ALA A 104 -5.05 -4.84 1.51
C ALA A 104 -4.48 -3.44 1.70
N SER A 105 -4.89 -2.49 0.86
CA SER A 105 -4.45 -1.09 0.91
C SER A 105 -5.66 -0.16 0.78
N PRO A 106 -6.00 0.59 1.84
CA PRO A 106 -7.09 1.55 1.78
C PRO A 106 -6.72 2.76 0.92
N ASN A 107 -7.72 3.35 0.28
CA ASN A 107 -7.61 4.65 -0.37
C ASN A 107 -7.75 5.78 0.66
N ILE A 108 -7.40 7.02 0.27
CA ILE A 108 -7.49 8.21 1.14
C ILE A 108 -8.93 8.39 1.63
N GLY A 109 -9.08 8.62 2.94
CA GLY A 109 -10.37 8.78 3.61
C GLY A 109 -11.04 7.47 4.01
N TYR A 110 -10.38 6.34 3.82
CA TYR A 110 -10.86 5.03 4.23
C TYR A 110 -9.81 4.29 5.07
N HIS A 111 -10.25 3.24 5.77
CA HIS A 111 -9.38 2.33 6.49
C HIS A 111 -9.78 0.88 6.20
N PHE A 112 -8.80 0.00 6.33
CA PHE A 112 -9.06 -1.45 6.29
C PHE A 112 -9.68 -1.89 7.61
N VAL A 113 -10.77 -2.63 7.54
CA VAL A 113 -11.47 -3.16 8.71
C VAL A 113 -10.97 -4.56 9.01
N GLN A 114 -11.15 -5.47 8.05
CA GLN A 114 -10.80 -6.88 8.20
C GLN A 114 -10.85 -7.59 6.84
N TRP A 115 -10.37 -8.80 6.81
CA TRP A 115 -10.69 -9.78 5.78
C TRP A 115 -12.01 -10.49 6.12
N SER A 116 -12.67 -11.08 5.12
CA SER A 116 -13.96 -11.78 5.30
C SER A 116 -13.92 -12.96 6.28
N ASP A 117 -12.74 -13.43 6.66
CA ASP A 117 -12.53 -14.43 7.72
C ASP A 117 -12.29 -13.83 9.12
N GLY A 118 -12.41 -12.50 9.25
CA GLY A 118 -12.27 -11.77 10.51
C GLY A 118 -10.84 -11.37 10.88
N ASN A 119 -9.84 -11.69 10.04
CA ASN A 119 -8.46 -11.27 10.30
C ASN A 119 -8.26 -9.79 9.97
N THR A 120 -7.56 -9.06 10.84
CA THR A 120 -7.36 -7.60 10.76
C THR A 120 -5.97 -7.15 10.27
N ASP A 121 -5.09 -8.09 9.92
CA ASP A 121 -3.78 -7.75 9.38
C ASP A 121 -3.90 -7.32 7.92
N THR A 122 -3.41 -6.15 7.57
CA THR A 122 -3.41 -5.63 6.19
C THR A 122 -2.51 -6.42 5.24
N ILE A 123 -1.48 -7.08 5.77
CA ILE A 123 -0.60 -7.99 5.05
C ILE A 123 -0.52 -9.26 5.86
N ARG A 124 -0.81 -10.40 5.24
CA ARG A 124 -0.77 -11.69 5.94
C ARG A 124 -0.33 -12.83 5.02
N THR A 125 0.32 -13.80 5.63
CA THR A 125 0.64 -15.08 5.01
C THR A 125 -0.38 -16.12 5.46
N LEU A 126 -0.81 -16.99 4.55
CA LEU A 126 -1.84 -18.01 4.79
C LEU A 126 -1.30 -19.41 4.54
N GLU A 127 -1.70 -20.33 5.39
CA GLU A 127 -1.58 -21.76 5.15
C GLU A 127 -2.87 -22.27 4.51
N LEU A 128 -2.84 -22.55 3.21
CA LEU A 128 -4.02 -22.99 2.49
C LEU A 128 -4.16 -24.51 2.57
N THR A 129 -5.38 -24.97 2.86
CA THR A 129 -5.78 -26.39 2.84
C THR A 129 -6.83 -26.68 1.76
N GLN A 130 -7.25 -25.64 1.06
CA GLN A 130 -8.19 -25.66 -0.07
C GLN A 130 -8.11 -24.35 -0.84
N ASP A 131 -8.65 -24.30 -2.05
CA ASP A 131 -8.85 -23.06 -2.79
C ASP A 131 -9.65 -22.07 -1.95
N THR A 132 -9.15 -20.85 -1.84
CA THR A 132 -9.65 -19.86 -0.89
C THR A 132 -9.98 -18.54 -1.60
N ILE A 133 -11.10 -17.94 -1.21
CA ILE A 133 -11.52 -16.62 -1.66
C ILE A 133 -11.67 -15.74 -0.41
N LEU A 134 -11.01 -14.58 -0.40
CA LEU A 134 -11.12 -13.60 0.68
C LEU A 134 -11.51 -12.23 0.14
N THR A 135 -12.35 -11.52 0.90
CA THR A 135 -12.72 -10.14 0.60
C THR A 135 -12.11 -9.22 1.65
N ALA A 136 -11.40 -8.19 1.20
CA ALA A 136 -10.96 -7.11 2.07
C ALA A 136 -12.14 -6.14 2.28
N GLU A 137 -12.46 -5.88 3.54
CA GLU A 137 -13.51 -4.95 3.95
C GLU A 137 -12.88 -3.62 4.35
N PHE A 138 -13.33 -2.55 3.72
CA PHE A 138 -12.93 -1.17 4.02
C PHE A 138 -14.13 -0.37 4.49
N ALA A 139 -13.87 0.65 5.31
CA ALA A 139 -14.87 1.61 5.77
C ALA A 139 -14.31 3.04 5.72
N GLN A 140 -15.20 4.04 5.73
CA GLN A 140 -14.82 5.45 5.77
C GLN A 140 -14.16 5.80 7.10
N SER A 141 -13.05 6.53 7.04
CA SER A 141 -12.34 7.01 8.23
C SER A 141 -12.93 8.34 8.71
N PHE A 142 -13.08 8.45 10.04
CA PHE A 142 -13.40 9.70 10.72
C PHE A 142 -12.27 10.18 11.63
N SER A 143 -11.17 9.44 11.69
CA SER A 143 -9.95 9.78 12.42
C SER A 143 -8.73 9.11 11.77
N GLY A 144 -7.54 9.57 12.13
CA GLY A 144 -6.29 8.99 11.65
C GLY A 144 -5.08 9.86 11.97
N GLN A 145 -3.93 9.44 11.47
CA GLN A 145 -2.66 10.17 11.61
C GLN A 145 -2.53 11.19 10.47
N CYS A 146 -2.01 12.38 10.80
CA CYS A 146 -1.75 13.46 9.83
C CYS A 146 -0.37 14.12 9.97
N GLY A 147 0.51 13.54 10.77
CA GLY A 147 1.91 13.86 10.98
C GLY A 147 2.55 12.77 11.83
N ASP A 148 3.87 12.79 12.07
CA ASP A 148 4.56 11.73 12.83
C ASP A 148 3.97 11.51 14.23
N SER A 149 3.51 12.58 14.87
CA SER A 149 2.83 12.55 16.17
C SER A 149 1.58 13.45 16.17
N LEU A 150 1.03 13.75 15.01
CA LEU A 150 -0.23 14.46 14.84
C LEU A 150 -1.34 13.52 14.37
N TYR A 151 -2.52 13.76 14.90
CA TYR A 151 -3.73 13.00 14.62
C TYR A 151 -4.87 13.94 14.29
N TRP A 152 -5.80 13.47 13.48
CA TRP A 152 -7.05 14.15 13.18
C TRP A 152 -8.23 13.28 13.57
N GLU A 153 -9.30 13.92 13.97
CA GLU A 153 -10.58 13.27 14.29
C GLU A 153 -11.72 14.23 13.94
N LEU A 154 -12.75 13.73 13.26
CA LEU A 154 -13.99 14.44 13.03
C LEU A 154 -15.05 13.94 14.00
N VAL A 155 -15.45 14.80 14.93
CA VAL A 155 -16.56 14.55 15.86
C VAL A 155 -17.70 15.50 15.51
N ASP A 156 -18.85 14.97 15.15
CA ASP A 156 -19.98 15.71 14.62
C ASP A 156 -19.59 16.59 13.42
N THR A 157 -19.37 17.87 13.62
CA THR A 157 -18.94 18.83 12.58
C THR A 157 -17.61 19.51 12.90
N THR A 158 -16.91 19.06 13.95
CA THR A 158 -15.64 19.63 14.41
C THR A 158 -14.48 18.72 14.00
N LEU A 159 -13.58 19.24 13.19
CA LEU A 159 -12.30 18.59 12.89
C LEU A 159 -11.28 19.00 13.95
N HIS A 160 -10.83 18.04 14.72
CA HIS A 160 -9.76 18.20 15.71
C HIS A 160 -8.42 17.79 15.14
N ILE A 161 -7.43 18.67 15.21
CA ILE A 161 -6.01 18.33 14.95
C ILE A 161 -5.32 18.32 16.30
N THR A 162 -4.86 17.13 16.74
CA THR A 162 -4.31 16.88 18.08
C THR A 162 -2.91 16.27 18.00
N GLY A 163 -2.21 16.24 19.17
CA GLY A 163 -0.84 15.74 19.23
C GLY A 163 0.18 16.86 19.09
N LYS A 164 1.37 16.56 18.58
CA LYS A 164 2.49 17.51 18.49
C LYS A 164 3.29 17.38 17.20
N GLY A 165 3.90 18.49 16.77
CA GLY A 165 4.82 18.53 15.63
C GLY A 165 4.16 19.04 14.35
N GLU A 166 4.71 18.60 13.22
CA GLU A 166 4.34 19.08 11.88
C GLU A 166 3.32 18.17 11.22
N MET A 167 2.39 18.77 10.48
CA MET A 167 1.50 18.03 9.58
C MET A 167 2.28 17.56 8.35
N TYR A 168 1.94 16.36 7.86
CA TYR A 168 2.47 15.87 6.58
C TYR A 168 2.10 16.82 5.45
N ASP A 169 2.97 16.93 4.46
CA ASP A 169 2.76 17.82 3.31
C ASP A 169 1.71 17.26 2.35
N TYR A 170 0.45 17.49 2.69
CA TYR A 170 -0.68 17.13 1.83
C TYR A 170 -0.81 18.14 0.70
N LYS A 171 -0.91 17.64 -0.53
CA LYS A 171 -1.42 18.43 -1.66
C LYS A 171 -2.92 18.65 -1.47
N SER A 172 -3.48 19.69 -2.11
CA SER A 172 -4.87 20.12 -1.93
C SER A 172 -5.93 19.01 -1.96
N ASP A 173 -5.64 17.88 -2.60
CA ASP A 173 -6.59 16.78 -2.78
C ASP A 173 -6.21 15.49 -2.04
N SER A 174 -5.16 15.51 -1.20
CA SER A 174 -4.65 14.30 -0.54
C SER A 174 -4.80 14.29 0.99
N ALA A 175 -5.46 15.27 1.57
CA ALA A 175 -5.76 15.29 3.00
C ALA A 175 -6.68 14.12 3.38
N PRO A 176 -6.43 13.42 4.51
CA PRO A 176 -7.21 12.24 4.87
C PRO A 176 -8.70 12.53 5.15
N TRP A 177 -9.06 13.78 5.47
CA TRP A 177 -10.46 14.25 5.62
C TRP A 177 -11.10 14.78 4.34
N LYS A 178 -10.48 14.59 3.18
CA LYS A 178 -10.95 15.11 1.88
C LYS A 178 -12.40 14.74 1.57
N LEU A 179 -12.84 13.55 1.91
CA LEU A 179 -14.21 13.10 1.70
C LEU A 179 -15.22 13.69 2.69
N LEU A 180 -14.73 14.38 3.73
CA LEU A 180 -15.53 14.92 4.83
C LEU A 180 -15.63 16.46 4.81
N VAL A 181 -14.99 17.13 3.83
CA VAL A 181 -14.87 18.59 3.78
C VAL A 181 -16.23 19.33 3.81
N SER A 182 -17.30 18.72 3.28
CA SER A 182 -18.65 19.27 3.32
C SER A 182 -19.33 19.17 4.69
N SER A 183 -18.73 18.44 5.64
CA SER A 183 -19.25 18.27 7.00
C SER A 183 -18.49 19.08 8.05
N ILE A 184 -17.30 19.61 7.71
CA ILE A 184 -16.42 20.32 8.64
C ILE A 184 -16.86 21.76 8.77
N LYS A 185 -17.48 22.12 9.92
CA LYS A 185 -17.89 23.50 10.24
C LYS A 185 -16.94 24.19 11.22
N VAL A 186 -16.28 23.42 12.07
CA VAL A 186 -15.35 23.93 13.08
C VAL A 186 -14.03 23.21 12.92
N LEU A 187 -12.93 23.96 13.04
CA LEU A 187 -11.57 23.40 13.10
C LEU A 187 -10.95 23.77 14.45
N THR A 188 -10.39 22.78 15.15
CA THR A 188 -9.63 23.01 16.37
C THR A 188 -8.18 22.53 16.21
N ILE A 189 -7.24 23.39 16.55
CA ILE A 189 -5.82 23.10 16.47
C ILE A 189 -5.26 23.04 17.89
N ALA A 190 -4.60 21.93 18.24
CA ALA A 190 -4.00 21.72 19.57
C ALA A 190 -2.72 22.57 19.78
N GLU A 191 -2.33 22.70 21.05
CA GLU A 191 -1.28 23.58 21.53
C GLU A 191 0.11 23.27 20.94
N ASP A 192 0.47 21.98 20.85
CA ASP A 192 1.81 21.55 20.42
C ASP A 192 1.94 21.34 18.89
N VAL A 193 0.97 21.77 18.10
CA VAL A 193 1.05 21.77 16.63
C VAL A 193 2.02 22.86 16.20
N THR A 194 3.07 22.47 15.47
CA THR A 194 4.14 23.39 15.07
C THR A 194 4.09 23.80 13.59
N LYS A 195 3.36 23.09 12.75
CA LYS A 195 3.19 23.44 11.34
C LYS A 195 1.93 22.83 10.74
N LEU A 196 1.22 23.62 9.98
CA LEU A 196 0.08 23.23 9.16
C LEU A 196 0.33 23.57 7.69
N ASN A 197 -0.47 23.01 6.80
CA ASN A 197 -0.43 23.29 5.37
C ASN A 197 -1.84 23.58 4.82
N GLN A 198 -1.98 23.69 3.49
CA GLN A 198 -3.24 24.02 2.81
C GLN A 198 -4.21 22.85 2.69
N SER A 199 -4.15 21.87 3.57
CA SER A 199 -4.99 20.66 3.53
C SER A 199 -6.47 20.89 3.86
N PHE A 200 -6.88 22.14 4.14
CA PHE A 200 -8.26 22.53 4.42
C PHE A 200 -9.00 23.07 3.18
N THR A 201 -8.33 23.07 2.03
CA THR A 201 -8.98 23.42 0.74
C THR A 201 -10.21 22.55 0.49
N GLY A 202 -11.31 23.21 0.12
CA GLY A 202 -12.60 22.52 -0.11
C GLY A 202 -13.48 22.38 1.13
N CYS A 203 -13.05 22.77 2.33
CA CYS A 203 -13.90 22.86 3.51
C CYS A 203 -14.91 24.01 3.38
N SER A 204 -15.83 23.91 2.41
CA SER A 204 -16.73 25.00 1.98
C SER A 204 -17.75 25.45 3.02
N VAL A 205 -17.90 24.71 4.11
CA VAL A 205 -18.81 25.02 5.23
C VAL A 205 -18.07 25.36 6.52
N LEU A 206 -16.73 25.43 6.49
CA LEU A 206 -15.90 25.79 7.66
C LEU A 206 -16.12 27.26 7.98
N GLU A 207 -16.68 27.55 9.15
CA GLU A 207 -17.03 28.91 9.58
C GLU A 207 -16.36 29.33 10.90
N SER A 208 -15.75 28.39 11.63
CA SER A 208 -15.13 28.69 12.92
C SER A 208 -13.79 27.98 13.08
N ILE A 209 -12.77 28.69 13.56
CA ILE A 209 -11.45 28.15 13.87
C ILE A 209 -11.11 28.45 15.33
N VAL A 210 -10.70 27.43 16.07
CA VAL A 210 -10.12 27.55 17.43
C VAL A 210 -8.65 27.20 17.33
N TRP A 211 -7.80 28.20 17.45
CA TRP A 211 -6.37 28.11 17.30
C TRP A 211 -5.67 28.11 18.66
N ASN A 212 -5.17 26.97 19.10
CA ASN A 212 -4.42 26.87 20.37
C ASN A 212 -2.93 26.65 20.14
N ALA A 213 -2.46 26.51 18.90
CA ALA A 213 -1.03 26.29 18.64
C ALA A 213 -0.17 27.41 19.21
N LYS A 214 0.73 27.05 20.13
CA LYS A 214 1.54 28.00 20.88
C LYS A 214 2.56 28.70 19.99
N HIS A 215 3.27 27.95 19.16
CA HIS A 215 4.33 28.40 18.26
C HIS A 215 4.26 27.66 16.93
N ALA A 216 3.23 27.87 16.13
CA ALA A 216 3.19 27.30 14.78
C ALA A 216 4.07 28.12 13.82
N ALA A 217 4.84 27.44 13.00
CA ALA A 217 5.68 28.05 11.99
C ALA A 217 4.85 28.76 10.92
N ASP A 218 5.41 29.83 10.34
CA ASP A 218 4.85 30.46 9.16
C ASP A 218 4.70 29.45 8.02
N ALA A 219 3.65 29.57 7.27
CA ALA A 219 3.47 28.81 6.00
C ALA A 219 4.44 29.32 4.90
N TYR A 220 5.36 30.22 5.26
CA TYR A 220 6.25 30.97 4.36
C TYR A 220 7.69 30.45 4.49
N SER A 221 8.31 30.04 3.39
CA SER A 221 9.77 29.95 3.26
C SER A 221 10.26 31.11 2.38
N GLU A 222 11.36 31.78 2.81
CA GLU A 222 11.96 32.89 2.05
C GLU A 222 12.13 32.52 0.55
N GLY A 223 11.51 33.31 -0.31
CA GLY A 223 11.67 33.21 -1.78
C GLY A 223 10.62 32.40 -2.53
N GLN A 224 9.65 31.75 -1.87
CA GLN A 224 8.50 31.14 -2.54
C GLN A 224 7.18 31.77 -2.09
N TYR A 225 6.31 32.07 -3.05
CA TYR A 225 4.95 32.51 -2.77
C TYR A 225 4.16 31.32 -2.25
N VAL A 226 4.03 31.19 -0.94
CA VAL A 226 3.15 30.17 -0.33
C VAL A 226 1.85 30.87 0.07
N TYR A 227 0.75 30.37 -0.43
CA TYR A 227 -0.57 30.88 -0.03
C TYR A 227 -0.82 30.60 1.45
N PRO A 228 -1.51 31.53 2.17
CA PRO A 228 -1.91 31.31 3.56
C PRO A 228 -2.65 29.97 3.75
N ILE A 229 -2.56 29.40 4.95
CA ILE A 229 -3.17 28.08 5.28
C ILE A 229 -4.66 28.03 4.90
N PHE A 230 -5.38 29.13 5.11
CA PHE A 230 -6.82 29.23 4.88
C PHE A 230 -7.20 30.04 3.63
N TYR A 231 -6.27 30.22 2.67
CA TYR A 231 -6.48 31.12 1.53
C TYR A 231 -7.78 30.88 0.76
N ASP A 232 -8.09 29.64 0.45
CA ASP A 232 -9.23 29.27 -0.39
C ASP A 232 -10.58 29.35 0.35
N ILE A 233 -10.55 29.39 1.68
CA ILE A 233 -11.76 29.32 2.52
C ILE A 233 -11.91 30.57 3.42
N ARG A 234 -11.01 31.54 3.30
CA ARG A 234 -10.92 32.70 4.22
C ARG A 234 -12.19 33.55 4.29
N SER A 235 -12.91 33.74 3.17
CA SER A 235 -14.09 34.58 3.10
C SER A 235 -15.34 34.01 3.80
N GLN A 236 -15.31 32.73 4.14
CA GLN A 236 -16.42 32.07 4.84
C GLN A 236 -16.21 31.95 6.36
N ILE A 237 -14.99 32.22 6.84
CA ILE A 237 -14.67 32.15 8.27
C ILE A 237 -15.32 33.31 9.01
N LYS A 238 -16.24 32.99 9.93
CA LYS A 238 -16.99 33.97 10.74
C LYS A 238 -16.41 34.16 12.14
N SER A 239 -15.65 33.18 12.64
CA SER A 239 -15.11 33.19 13.98
C SER A 239 -13.70 32.62 13.99
N PHE A 240 -12.78 33.35 14.62
CA PHE A 240 -11.41 32.89 14.87
C PHE A 240 -11.09 33.14 16.34
N THR A 241 -10.92 32.07 17.12
CA THR A 241 -10.65 32.13 18.56
C THR A 241 -9.20 31.73 18.81
N LEU A 242 -8.46 32.57 19.54
CA LEU A 242 -7.12 32.26 20.02
C LEU A 242 -7.17 31.65 21.42
N GLY A 243 -6.46 30.55 21.63
CA GLY A 243 -6.30 29.94 22.94
C GLY A 243 -5.43 30.79 23.88
N GLU A 244 -5.56 30.54 25.16
CA GLU A 244 -4.86 31.33 26.22
C GLU A 244 -3.32 31.23 26.16
N ASN A 245 -2.78 30.12 25.65
CA ASN A 245 -1.35 29.84 25.60
C ASN A 245 -0.70 30.18 24.24
N VAL A 246 -1.43 30.80 23.31
CA VAL A 246 -0.89 31.20 22.01
C VAL A 246 0.12 32.35 22.20
N GLU A 247 1.36 32.11 21.83
CA GLU A 247 2.46 33.09 21.93
C GLU A 247 2.82 33.68 20.56
N TYR A 248 2.56 32.95 19.48
CA TYR A 248 2.87 33.40 18.12
C TYR A 248 1.74 33.07 17.15
N ILE A 249 1.36 34.03 16.33
CA ILE A 249 0.39 33.90 15.26
C ILE A 249 1.15 33.91 13.93
N PRO A 250 1.11 32.83 13.14
CA PRO A 250 1.83 32.78 11.87
C PRO A 250 1.46 33.91 10.92
N SER A 251 2.45 34.38 10.16
CA SER A 251 2.28 35.44 9.17
C SER A 251 1.16 35.07 8.19
N HIS A 252 0.28 36.04 7.88
CA HIS A 252 -0.83 35.90 6.97
C HIS A 252 -1.92 34.89 7.37
N LEU A 253 -1.88 34.31 8.59
CA LEU A 253 -2.83 33.28 9.03
C LEU A 253 -4.29 33.69 8.80
N CYS A 254 -4.65 34.92 9.16
CA CYS A 254 -6.00 35.47 9.04
C CYS A 254 -6.16 36.46 7.86
N SER A 255 -5.19 36.50 6.93
CA SER A 255 -5.21 37.47 5.84
C SER A 255 -6.40 37.26 4.90
N GLY A 256 -7.24 38.26 4.74
CA GLY A 256 -8.43 38.24 3.88
C GLY A 256 -9.65 37.54 4.49
N MET A 257 -9.67 37.31 5.81
CA MET A 257 -10.90 37.03 6.57
C MET A 257 -11.63 38.35 6.77
N GLU A 258 -12.84 38.51 6.24
CA GLU A 258 -13.68 39.72 6.27
C GLU A 258 -14.81 39.60 7.31
#